data_47723522e8b6b261aa4a1cca3c1c98d3
#
_entry.id   47723522e8b6b261aa4a1cca3c1c98d3
#
_cell.length_a   1.000
_cell.length_b   1.000
_cell.length_c   1.000
_cell.angle_alpha   90.00
_cell.angle_beta   90.00
_cell.angle_gamma   90.00
#
_symmetry.space_group_name_H-M   'P 1'
#
loop_
_entity.id
_entity.type
_entity.pdbx_description
1 polymer ?
#
loop_
_entity_poly.entity_id
_entity_poly.type
_entity_poly.pdbx_seq_one_letter_code
_entity_poly.pdbx_strand_id
1 'polypeptide(L)'
;MSTLPVEVEELLQAALVSELTVLDSTGRPVTYPLIPLYDGERIYMHSSVLFSKKLEHIKANPRVSITITDPVAAPVEPFRRATIQGDARVIEDDLHSGWEEKVLPLWAAKEPLISKLVKQRFAMPLFWERAVIEITPRRVLLWDNGQTQKPPHIFEPGAAA
;
A
#
# COMPACT_ATOMS: atom_id res chain seq x y z
N MET A 1 -0.09 -2.41 18.67
CA MET A 1 -1.55 -2.31 18.41
C MET A 1 -1.73 -1.68 17.06
N SER A 2 -2.65 -2.17 16.24
CA SER A 2 -2.95 -1.56 14.93
C SER A 2 -3.45 -0.13 15.11
N THR A 3 -3.04 0.76 14.20
CA THR A 3 -3.52 2.16 14.17
C THR A 3 -4.80 2.31 13.35
N LEU A 4 -5.19 1.28 12.62
CA LEU A 4 -6.40 1.25 11.79
C LEU A 4 -7.47 0.35 12.41
N PRO A 5 -8.75 0.57 12.09
CA PRO A 5 -9.83 -0.35 12.44
C PRO A 5 -9.58 -1.76 11.91
N VAL A 6 -10.03 -2.76 12.66
CA VAL A 6 -9.81 -4.19 12.31
C VAL A 6 -10.34 -4.53 10.93
N GLU A 7 -11.44 -3.92 10.50
CA GLU A 7 -12.05 -4.14 9.17
C GLU A 7 -11.17 -3.64 8.03
N VAL A 8 -10.43 -2.56 8.27
CA VAL A 8 -9.48 -1.99 7.30
C VAL A 8 -8.20 -2.81 7.27
N GLU A 9 -7.76 -3.29 8.44
CA GLU A 9 -6.62 -4.19 8.54
C GLU A 9 -6.87 -5.51 7.80
N GLU A 10 -8.03 -6.16 8.02
CA GLU A 10 -8.44 -7.37 7.30
C GLU A 10 -8.43 -7.14 5.78
N LEU A 11 -8.95 -6.01 5.32
CA LEU A 11 -8.99 -5.65 3.91
C LEU A 11 -7.57 -5.46 3.35
N LEU A 12 -6.69 -4.76 4.06
CA LEU A 12 -5.29 -4.59 3.67
C LEU A 12 -4.54 -5.92 3.65
N GLN A 13 -4.78 -6.80 4.61
CA GLN A 13 -4.14 -8.12 4.66
C GLN A 13 -4.59 -9.03 3.51
N ALA A 14 -5.86 -8.97 3.12
CA ALA A 14 -6.42 -9.78 2.05
C ALA A 14 -6.07 -9.25 0.66
N ALA A 15 -5.91 -7.94 0.50
CA ALA A 15 -5.75 -7.31 -0.81
C ALA A 15 -4.44 -7.71 -1.51
N LEU A 16 -4.54 -8.39 -2.66
CA LEU A 16 -3.42 -8.70 -3.55
C LEU A 16 -3.13 -7.56 -4.53
N VAL A 17 -4.10 -6.66 -4.74
CA VAL A 17 -3.95 -5.44 -5.54
C VAL A 17 -4.74 -4.32 -4.87
N SER A 18 -4.18 -3.13 -4.92
CA SER A 18 -4.84 -1.86 -4.58
C SER A 18 -4.42 -0.78 -5.57
N GLU A 19 -5.21 0.26 -5.71
CA GLU A 19 -4.93 1.39 -6.58
C GLU A 19 -4.24 2.50 -5.76
N LEU A 20 -2.95 2.71 -5.99
CA LEU A 20 -2.21 3.87 -5.45
C LEU A 20 -2.37 5.05 -6.38
N THR A 21 -2.98 6.12 -5.92
CA THR A 21 -3.11 7.39 -6.63
C THR A 21 -2.12 8.41 -6.06
N VAL A 22 -1.34 9.01 -6.95
CA VAL A 22 -0.40 10.10 -6.68
C VAL A 22 -0.74 11.31 -7.54
N LEU A 23 -0.17 12.47 -7.26
CA LEU A 23 -0.32 13.67 -8.09
C LEU A 23 0.94 13.89 -8.92
N ASP A 24 0.78 14.08 -10.23
CA ASP A 24 1.90 14.46 -11.10
C ASP A 24 2.32 15.92 -10.89
N SER A 25 3.36 16.37 -11.61
CA SER A 25 3.88 17.73 -11.52
C SER A 25 2.87 18.82 -11.92
N THR A 26 1.78 18.47 -12.59
CA THR A 26 0.69 19.38 -12.97
C THR A 26 -0.50 19.31 -12.02
N GLY A 27 -0.41 18.48 -10.97
CA GLY A 27 -1.49 18.24 -9.99
C GLY A 27 -2.57 17.27 -10.47
N ARG A 28 -2.34 16.54 -11.57
CA ARG A 28 -3.29 15.54 -12.05
C ARG A 28 -3.10 14.22 -11.27
N PRO A 29 -4.19 13.55 -10.89
CA PRO A 29 -4.11 12.22 -10.29
C PRO A 29 -3.65 11.18 -11.32
N VAL A 30 -2.69 10.36 -10.93
CA VAL A 30 -2.19 9.20 -11.68
C VAL A 30 -2.26 7.97 -10.79
N THR A 31 -2.86 6.88 -11.28
CA THR A 31 -3.12 5.68 -10.49
C THR A 31 -2.28 4.50 -10.97
N TYR A 32 -1.76 3.73 -10.01
CA TYR A 32 -0.93 2.55 -10.23
C TYR A 32 -1.46 1.36 -9.42
N PRO A 33 -1.64 0.17 -10.04
CA PRO A 33 -1.96 -1.04 -9.28
C PRO A 33 -0.72 -1.54 -8.55
N LEU A 34 -0.80 -1.68 -7.22
CA LEU A 34 0.28 -2.15 -6.37
C LEU A 34 -0.26 -3.03 -5.23
N ILE A 35 0.59 -3.90 -4.70
CA ILE A 35 0.26 -4.73 -3.55
C ILE A 35 0.45 -3.89 -2.27
N PRO A 36 -0.58 -3.71 -1.45
CA PRO A 36 -0.45 -3.04 -0.17
C PRO A 36 0.06 -4.03 0.88
N LEU A 37 1.06 -3.66 1.66
CA LEU A 37 1.62 -4.44 2.76
C LEU A 37 1.49 -3.62 4.04
N TYR A 38 0.88 -4.16 5.08
CA TYR A 38 0.59 -3.44 6.32
C TYR A 38 1.25 -4.12 7.52
N ASP A 39 1.97 -3.35 8.34
CA ASP A 39 2.70 -3.85 9.51
C ASP A 39 1.98 -3.58 10.86
N GLY A 40 0.78 -3.00 10.81
CA GLY A 40 0.02 -2.55 11.99
C GLY A 40 0.10 -1.04 12.23
N GLU A 41 1.02 -0.33 11.57
CA GLU A 41 1.18 1.11 11.71
C GLU A 41 1.30 1.82 10.36
N ARG A 42 2.09 1.26 9.43
CA ARG A 42 2.40 1.82 8.12
C ARG A 42 1.96 0.89 7.01
N ILE A 43 1.67 1.48 5.86
CA ILE A 43 1.43 0.72 4.64
C ILE A 43 2.67 0.85 3.76
N TYR A 44 3.16 -0.28 3.27
CA TYR A 44 4.32 -0.34 2.40
C TYR A 44 3.90 -0.81 1.02
N MET A 45 4.48 -0.21 0.01
CA MET A 45 4.43 -0.66 -1.37
C MET A 45 5.84 -0.61 -1.93
N HIS A 46 6.12 -1.34 -2.98
CA HIS A 46 7.43 -1.30 -3.61
C HIS A 46 7.32 -0.96 -5.09
N SER A 47 8.37 -0.36 -5.62
CA SER A 47 8.52 -0.03 -7.02
C SER A 47 9.96 -0.26 -7.46
N SER A 48 10.18 -0.46 -8.75
CA SER A 48 11.52 -0.39 -9.30
C SER A 48 12.07 1.03 -9.15
N VAL A 49 13.35 1.17 -8.83
CA VAL A 49 14.06 2.45 -8.82
C VAL A 49 14.17 3.01 -10.23
N LEU A 50 14.41 2.11 -11.20
CA LEU A 50 14.59 2.47 -12.59
C LEU A 50 13.25 2.88 -13.23
N PHE A 51 13.22 4.05 -13.85
CA PHE A 51 12.11 4.57 -14.68
C PHE A 51 10.77 4.74 -13.95
N SER A 52 10.78 4.91 -12.63
CA SER A 52 9.54 5.00 -11.86
C SER A 52 9.10 6.44 -11.63
N LYS A 53 8.33 7.02 -12.56
CA LYS A 53 7.75 8.36 -12.41
C LYS A 53 6.92 8.53 -11.14
N LYS A 54 6.29 7.45 -10.64
CA LYS A 54 5.52 7.52 -9.39
C LYS A 54 6.38 7.93 -8.18
N LEU A 55 7.64 7.49 -8.14
CA LEU A 55 8.55 7.87 -7.05
C LEU A 55 8.87 9.37 -7.09
N GLU A 56 9.12 9.92 -8.27
CA GLU A 56 9.34 11.35 -8.44
C GLU A 56 8.09 12.18 -8.09
N HIS A 57 6.92 11.69 -8.44
CA HIS A 57 5.65 12.34 -8.05
C HIS A 57 5.48 12.37 -6.53
N ILE A 58 5.76 11.24 -5.84
CA ILE A 58 5.67 11.15 -4.38
C ILE A 58 6.69 12.08 -3.71
N LYS A 59 7.94 12.14 -4.21
CA LYS A 59 8.96 13.05 -3.69
C LYS A 59 8.55 14.51 -3.80
N ALA A 60 7.89 14.88 -4.91
CA ALA A 60 7.40 16.23 -5.13
C ALA A 60 6.13 16.55 -4.34
N ASN A 61 5.25 15.57 -4.16
CA ASN A 61 4.02 15.70 -3.40
C ASN A 61 3.71 14.41 -2.64
N PRO A 62 3.92 14.39 -1.32
CA PRO A 62 3.76 13.18 -0.51
C PRO A 62 2.32 12.72 -0.33
N ARG A 63 1.33 13.53 -0.67
CA ARG A 63 -0.09 13.18 -0.51
C ARG A 63 -0.50 12.09 -1.49
N VAL A 64 -0.99 10.98 -0.96
CA VAL A 64 -1.41 9.82 -1.73
C VAL A 64 -2.78 9.31 -1.29
N SER A 65 -3.39 8.52 -2.14
CA SER A 65 -4.60 7.77 -1.81
C SER A 65 -4.45 6.32 -2.26
N ILE A 66 -4.83 5.39 -1.40
CA ILE A 66 -4.93 3.96 -1.70
C ILE A 66 -6.40 3.60 -1.75
N THR A 67 -6.83 2.89 -2.79
CA THR A 67 -8.20 2.43 -2.92
C THR A 67 -8.23 0.91 -3.07
N ILE A 68 -9.12 0.25 -2.32
CA ILE A 68 -9.37 -1.19 -2.39
C ILE A 68 -10.86 -1.38 -2.64
N THR A 69 -11.22 -1.78 -3.86
CA THR A 69 -12.61 -1.84 -4.32
C THR A 69 -12.97 -3.13 -5.02
N ASP A 70 -11.99 -3.97 -5.36
CA ASP A 70 -12.21 -5.21 -6.09
C ASP A 70 -12.36 -6.39 -5.11
N PRO A 71 -13.55 -7.04 -5.05
CA PRO A 71 -13.78 -8.19 -4.18
C PRO A 71 -12.99 -9.45 -4.59
N VAL A 72 -12.49 -9.51 -5.82
CA VAL A 72 -11.64 -10.62 -6.28
C VAL A 72 -10.21 -10.42 -5.79
N ALA A 73 -9.71 -9.18 -5.87
CA ALA A 73 -8.37 -8.85 -5.41
C ALA A 73 -8.25 -8.76 -3.88
N ALA A 74 -9.36 -8.52 -3.18
CA ALA A 74 -9.42 -8.46 -1.71
C ALA A 74 -10.64 -9.26 -1.20
N PRO A 75 -10.54 -10.60 -1.13
CA PRO A 75 -11.65 -11.48 -0.77
C PRO A 75 -11.90 -11.49 0.73
N VAL A 76 -12.64 -10.51 1.23
CA VAL A 76 -13.11 -10.43 2.63
C VAL A 76 -14.63 -10.61 2.69
N GLU A 77 -15.13 -11.22 3.76
CA GLU A 77 -16.57 -11.38 4.03
C GLU A 77 -16.93 -10.76 5.39
N PRO A 78 -17.93 -9.86 5.44
CA PRO A 78 -18.65 -9.26 4.30
C PRO A 78 -17.72 -8.38 3.45
N PHE A 79 -18.01 -8.25 2.16
CA PHE A 79 -17.20 -7.42 1.26
C PHE A 79 -17.23 -5.95 1.71
N ARG A 80 -16.06 -5.32 1.72
CA ARG A 80 -15.87 -3.91 2.11
C ARG A 80 -15.09 -3.17 1.02
N ARG A 81 -15.26 -1.86 0.97
CA ARG A 81 -14.44 -0.97 0.15
C ARG A 81 -13.80 0.06 1.05
N ALA A 82 -12.54 0.40 0.76
CA ALA A 82 -11.84 1.42 1.51
C ALA A 82 -11.09 2.37 0.58
N THR A 83 -11.05 3.63 1.00
CA THR A 83 -10.10 4.64 0.49
C THR A 83 -9.28 5.12 1.68
N ILE A 84 -7.96 4.99 1.58
CA ILE A 84 -7.01 5.38 2.62
C ILE A 84 -6.19 6.55 2.07
N GLN A 85 -6.37 7.72 2.65
CA GLN A 85 -5.57 8.91 2.36
C GLN A 85 -4.39 8.96 3.33
N GLY A 86 -3.22 9.33 2.83
CA GLY A 86 -2.01 9.36 3.65
C GLY A 86 -0.88 10.18 3.05
N ASP A 87 0.20 10.24 3.81
CA ASP A 87 1.46 10.85 3.38
C ASP A 87 2.48 9.74 3.10
N ALA A 88 3.06 9.77 1.90
CA ALA A 88 4.03 8.79 1.46
C ALA A 88 5.46 9.33 1.50
N ARG A 89 6.40 8.45 1.81
CA ARG A 89 7.83 8.68 1.75
C ARG A 89 8.49 7.60 0.90
N VAL A 90 9.42 7.99 0.06
CA VAL A 90 10.23 7.05 -0.73
C VAL A 90 11.51 6.73 0.06
N ILE A 91 11.77 5.45 0.28
CA ILE A 91 13.01 4.93 0.87
C ILE A 91 13.81 4.31 -0.26
N GLU A 92 14.96 4.91 -0.59
CA GLU A 92 15.84 4.46 -1.66
C GLU A 92 17.33 4.60 -1.30
N ASP A 93 17.64 5.18 -0.13
CA ASP A 93 19.01 5.46 0.32
C ASP A 93 19.77 4.18 0.64
N ASP A 94 19.05 3.16 1.10
CA ASP A 94 19.55 1.81 1.31
C ASP A 94 18.56 0.81 0.69
N LEU A 95 18.84 0.43 -0.54
CA LEU A 95 17.97 -0.44 -1.34
C LEU A 95 17.79 -1.84 -0.74
N HIS A 96 18.68 -2.26 0.14
CA HIS A 96 18.61 -3.57 0.79
C HIS A 96 17.83 -3.50 2.10
N SER A 97 18.19 -2.62 3.02
CA SER A 97 17.62 -2.60 4.37
C SER A 97 16.13 -2.27 4.37
N GLY A 98 15.69 -1.30 3.59
CA GLY A 98 14.28 -0.95 3.50
C GLY A 98 13.43 -2.07 2.91
N TRP A 99 13.96 -2.80 1.94
CA TRP A 99 13.22 -3.86 1.28
C TRP A 99 13.27 -5.18 2.05
N GLU A 100 14.45 -5.61 2.49
CA GLU A 100 14.65 -6.88 3.19
C GLU A 100 14.00 -6.88 4.58
N GLU A 101 14.11 -5.78 5.31
CA GLU A 101 13.62 -5.69 6.67
C GLU A 101 12.11 -5.43 6.76
N LYS A 102 11.55 -4.64 5.86
CA LYS A 102 10.15 -4.20 5.95
C LYS A 102 9.23 -4.88 4.92
N VAL A 103 9.61 -4.91 3.66
CA VAL A 103 8.73 -5.34 2.58
C VAL A 103 8.74 -6.86 2.43
N LEU A 104 9.91 -7.48 2.39
CA LEU A 104 10.03 -8.90 2.11
C LEU A 104 9.30 -9.79 3.12
N PRO A 105 9.39 -9.56 4.45
CA PRO A 105 8.66 -10.37 5.43
C PRO A 105 7.14 -10.24 5.27
N LEU A 106 6.64 -9.02 5.08
CA LEU A 106 5.21 -8.75 4.89
C LEU A 106 4.70 -9.38 3.59
N TRP A 107 5.48 -9.26 2.52
CA TRP A 107 5.12 -9.84 1.23
C TRP A 107 5.14 -11.37 1.26
N ALA A 108 6.16 -11.98 1.88
CA ALA A 108 6.25 -13.43 2.01
C ALA A 108 5.12 -14.02 2.88
N ALA A 109 4.67 -13.28 3.90
CA ALA A 109 3.50 -13.67 4.70
C ALA A 109 2.20 -13.62 3.90
N LYS A 110 2.04 -12.60 3.05
CA LYS A 110 0.87 -12.43 2.17
C LYS A 110 0.86 -13.38 0.99
N GLU A 111 2.02 -13.63 0.39
CA GLU A 111 2.18 -14.47 -0.79
C GLU A 111 3.39 -15.43 -0.64
N PRO A 112 3.16 -16.65 -0.14
CA PRO A 112 4.24 -17.61 0.16
C PRO A 112 5.14 -17.97 -1.04
N LEU A 113 4.65 -17.82 -2.28
CA LEU A 113 5.46 -18.04 -3.49
C LEU A 113 6.67 -17.10 -3.58
N ILE A 114 6.59 -15.91 -3.01
CA ILE A 114 7.68 -14.93 -3.00
C ILE A 114 8.94 -15.50 -2.38
N SER A 115 8.81 -16.24 -1.29
CA SER A 115 9.95 -16.91 -0.62
C SER A 115 10.69 -17.90 -1.53
N LYS A 116 9.98 -18.49 -2.51
CA LYS A 116 10.58 -19.38 -3.51
C LYS A 116 11.26 -18.59 -4.63
N LEU A 117 10.63 -17.49 -5.08
CA LEU A 117 11.15 -16.64 -6.15
C LEU A 117 12.43 -15.90 -5.73
N VAL A 118 12.49 -15.39 -4.52
CA VAL A 118 13.67 -14.68 -3.98
C VAL A 118 14.90 -15.60 -3.91
N LYS A 119 14.71 -16.90 -3.74
CA LYS A 119 15.80 -17.89 -3.73
C LYS A 119 16.33 -18.23 -5.14
N GLN A 120 15.66 -17.79 -6.19
CA GLN A 120 16.12 -18.06 -7.57
C GLN A 120 17.12 -16.98 -8.01
N ARG A 121 18.34 -17.39 -8.31
CA ARG A 121 19.44 -16.50 -8.76
C ARG A 121 19.07 -15.55 -9.89
N PHE A 122 18.15 -15.94 -10.76
CA PHE A 122 17.69 -15.12 -11.89
C PHE A 122 16.75 -13.98 -11.49
N ALA A 123 16.06 -14.12 -10.36
CA ALA A 123 15.13 -13.12 -9.89
C ALA A 123 15.80 -12.07 -9.00
N MET A 124 16.96 -12.37 -8.45
CA MET A 124 17.68 -11.51 -7.50
C MET A 124 17.87 -10.06 -7.98
N PRO A 125 18.34 -9.79 -9.21
CA PRO A 125 18.52 -8.41 -9.68
C PRO A 125 17.21 -7.63 -9.75
N LEU A 126 16.08 -8.30 -10.04
CA LEU A 126 14.76 -7.68 -10.10
C LEU A 126 14.25 -7.24 -8.71
N PHE A 127 14.75 -7.85 -7.65
CA PHE A 127 14.37 -7.54 -6.28
C PHE A 127 15.31 -6.51 -5.62
N TRP A 128 16.55 -6.38 -6.06
CA TRP A 128 17.55 -5.52 -5.42
C TRP A 128 17.46 -4.04 -5.80
N GLU A 129 16.96 -3.73 -6.98
CA GLU A 129 16.77 -2.35 -7.43
C GLU A 129 15.35 -1.87 -7.16
N ARG A 130 14.92 -1.95 -5.89
CA ARG A 130 13.56 -1.54 -5.51
C ARG A 130 13.59 -0.45 -4.46
N ALA A 131 12.79 0.59 -4.72
CA ALA A 131 12.45 1.58 -3.72
C ALA A 131 11.21 1.13 -2.94
N VAL A 132 11.19 1.45 -1.67
CA VAL A 132 10.05 1.24 -0.78
C VAL A 132 9.27 2.54 -0.67
N ILE A 133 7.96 2.47 -0.87
CA ILE A 133 7.02 3.55 -0.60
C ILE A 133 6.40 3.26 0.77
N GLU A 134 6.76 4.05 1.77
CA GLU A 134 6.19 3.98 3.10
C GLU A 134 5.08 5.02 3.23
N ILE A 135 3.89 4.60 3.62
CA ILE A 135 2.70 5.45 3.69
C ILE A 135 2.18 5.49 5.12
N THR A 136 2.08 6.69 5.66
CA THR A 136 1.42 6.97 6.94
C THR A 136 -0.05 7.25 6.67
N PRO A 137 -0.99 6.41 7.10
CA PRO A 137 -2.41 6.68 6.99
C PRO A 137 -2.80 7.93 7.79
N ARG A 138 -3.65 8.80 7.20
CA ARG A 138 -4.18 10.02 7.83
C ARG A 138 -5.69 9.99 7.95
N ARG A 139 -6.34 9.40 6.96
CA ARG A 139 -7.80 9.32 6.93
C ARG A 139 -8.23 8.09 6.18
N VAL A 140 -9.21 7.38 6.70
CA VAL A 140 -9.81 6.20 6.07
C VAL A 140 -11.29 6.43 5.87
N LEU A 141 -11.78 6.11 4.69
CA LEU A 141 -13.18 6.03 4.33
C LEU A 141 -13.50 4.55 4.07
N LEU A 142 -14.40 3.98 4.88
CA LEU A 142 -14.78 2.58 4.79
C LEU A 142 -16.26 2.46 4.48
N TRP A 143 -16.61 1.66 3.47
CA TRP A 143 -17.98 1.32 3.10
C TRP A 143 -18.26 -0.15 3.40
N ASP A 144 -19.19 -0.41 4.31
CA ASP A 144 -19.66 -1.75 4.60
C ASP A 144 -20.43 -2.36 3.43
N ASN A 145 -20.24 -3.66 3.22
CA ASN A 145 -20.91 -4.41 2.14
C ASN A 145 -20.74 -3.78 0.75
N GLY A 146 -19.70 -2.98 0.54
CA GLY A 146 -19.44 -2.29 -0.71
C GLY A 146 -20.51 -1.26 -1.13
N GLN A 147 -21.39 -0.85 -0.24
CA GLN A 147 -22.54 0.04 -0.50
C GLN A 147 -22.12 1.50 -0.55
N THR A 148 -21.56 1.94 -1.68
CA THR A 148 -21.06 3.30 -1.88
C THR A 148 -22.15 4.38 -1.96
N GLN A 149 -23.43 4.01 -2.08
CA GLN A 149 -24.57 4.92 -1.99
C GLN A 149 -24.84 5.42 -0.56
N LYS A 150 -24.27 4.76 0.45
CA LYS A 150 -24.29 5.21 1.84
C LYS A 150 -23.03 6.02 2.15
N PRO A 151 -23.07 6.97 3.09
CA PRO A 151 -21.85 7.65 3.55
C PRO A 151 -20.89 6.62 4.16
N PRO A 152 -19.57 6.80 3.99
CA PRO A 152 -18.58 5.92 4.60
C PRO A 152 -18.46 6.17 6.11
N HIS A 153 -17.99 5.17 6.82
CA HIS A 153 -17.38 5.37 8.13
C HIS A 153 -16.02 6.06 7.92
N ILE A 154 -15.77 7.11 8.67
CA ILE A 154 -14.54 7.90 8.58
C ILE A 154 -13.71 7.69 9.83
N PHE A 155 -12.44 7.35 9.63
CA PHE A 155 -11.46 7.19 10.71
C PHE A 155 -10.26 8.09 10.43
N GLU A 156 -9.75 8.73 11.48
CA GLU A 156 -8.55 9.58 11.42
C GLU A 156 -7.52 9.03 12.43
N PRO A 157 -6.57 8.19 11.97
CA PRO A 157 -5.54 7.63 12.83
C PRO A 157 -4.74 8.75 13.49
N GLY A 158 -4.61 8.70 14.83
CA GLY A 158 -3.88 9.72 15.60
C GLY A 158 -4.68 10.96 16.00
N ALA A 159 -5.94 11.10 15.61
CA ALA A 159 -6.85 12.01 16.28
C ALA A 159 -7.18 11.39 17.65
N ALA A 160 -6.83 12.09 18.74
CA ALA A 160 -7.22 11.68 20.07
C ALA A 160 -8.76 11.61 20.14
N ALA A 161 -9.26 10.46 20.61
CA ALA A 161 -10.67 10.28 20.93
C ALA A 161 -11.11 11.18 22.11
#